data_7fb11c21519def7de59a277ba1e3834b
#
_entry.id   7fb11c21519def7de59a277ba1e3834b
#
_cell.length_a   1.000
_cell.length_b   1.000
_cell.length_c   1.000
_cell.angle_alpha   90.00
_cell.angle_beta   90.00
_cell.angle_gamma   90.00
#
_symmetry.space_group_name_H-M   'P 1'
#
loop_
_entity.id
_entity.type
_entity.pdbx_description
1 polymer ?
#
loop_
_entity_poly.entity_id
_entity_poly.type
_entity_poly.pdbx_seq_one_letter_code
_entity_poly.pdbx_strand_id
1 'polypeptide(L)'
;MALPLLNKVNRRESDVRAFSFFLSYFKPKWGVTGFAGYNRGLLMRIETMGMMYNSRSDMRSYNAGAHFYRIFNASKFSFIAANSQQMLQLKRAGSFIVKVTPSFRLIKTPESIIPVEKSKYHFRGDMTATKQIQLLSLQLKPGYAYNYVFKNSYFFAAPSVFAGAGADYHLLQQAGKQQNGFNLNIGYRFKATAGYNSVKYFATVEFLTDHTRSYLYQSI
;
A
#
# COMPACT_ATOMS: atom_id res chain seq x y z
N MET A 1 31.80 34.33 -20.18
CA MET A 1 30.91 33.16 -20.42
C MET A 1 30.15 32.91 -19.11
N ALA A 2 28.95 33.44 -18.99
CA ALA A 2 28.17 33.41 -17.74
C ALA A 2 27.29 32.15 -17.73
N LEU A 3 27.41 31.33 -16.68
CA LEU A 3 26.55 30.19 -16.42
C LEU A 3 25.12 30.67 -16.15
N PRO A 4 24.11 30.09 -16.78
CA PRO A 4 22.73 30.46 -16.47
C PRO A 4 22.38 30.02 -15.05
N LEU A 5 21.97 31.01 -14.24
CA LEU A 5 21.42 30.83 -12.91
C LEU A 5 20.27 29.81 -12.96
N LEU A 6 20.41 28.75 -12.21
CA LEU A 6 19.36 27.78 -11.91
C LEU A 6 18.12 28.56 -11.43
N ASN A 7 17.09 28.61 -12.26
CA ASN A 7 15.79 29.15 -11.89
C ASN A 7 15.35 28.42 -10.59
N LYS A 8 15.18 29.18 -9.52
CA LYS A 8 14.50 28.76 -8.31
C LYS A 8 13.13 28.23 -8.73
N VAL A 9 13.00 26.91 -8.84
CA VAL A 9 11.70 26.27 -8.90
C VAL A 9 10.99 26.69 -7.62
N ASN A 10 9.94 27.51 -7.75
CA ASN A 10 9.04 27.81 -6.65
C ASN A 10 8.48 26.48 -6.12
N ARG A 11 9.14 25.93 -5.12
CA ARG A 11 8.57 24.88 -4.28
C ARG A 11 7.39 25.53 -3.55
N ARG A 12 6.20 25.47 -4.13
CA ARG A 12 4.98 25.56 -3.33
C ARG A 12 5.07 24.40 -2.35
N GLU A 13 5.29 24.70 -1.10
CA GLU A 13 5.27 23.72 0.00
C GLU A 13 3.93 23.01 -0.09
N SER A 14 3.97 21.75 -0.51
CA SER A 14 2.78 20.91 -0.51
C SER A 14 2.59 20.48 0.94
N ASP A 15 1.57 21.01 1.62
CA ASP A 15 1.17 20.57 2.96
C ASP A 15 0.54 19.16 2.85
N VAL A 16 1.39 18.16 2.72
CA VAL A 16 1.00 16.75 2.70
C VAL A 16 1.13 16.22 4.12
N ARG A 17 0.00 15.81 4.69
CA ARG A 17 -0.07 15.19 6.03
C ARG A 17 -0.58 13.78 5.90
N ALA A 18 0.12 12.84 6.47
CA ALA A 18 -0.27 11.43 6.52
C ALA A 18 -0.27 10.94 7.97
N PHE A 19 -1.33 10.25 8.33
CA PHE A 19 -1.44 9.53 9.59
C PHE A 19 -1.86 8.10 9.29
N SER A 20 -1.17 7.12 9.90
CA SER A 20 -1.51 5.71 9.75
C SER A 20 -1.42 5.00 11.10
N PHE A 21 -2.41 4.18 11.37
CA PHE A 21 -2.50 3.35 12.56
C PHE A 21 -2.57 1.88 12.17
N PHE A 22 -1.82 1.04 12.89
CA PHE A 22 -1.80 -0.40 12.70
C PHE A 22 -1.93 -1.10 14.05
N LEU A 23 -2.82 -2.09 14.12
CA LEU A 23 -2.97 -2.96 15.27
C LEU A 23 -2.88 -4.41 14.82
N SER A 24 -1.95 -5.17 15.38
CA SER A 24 -1.69 -6.55 14.98
C SER A 24 -1.86 -7.51 16.15
N TYR A 25 -2.51 -8.63 15.87
CA TYR A 25 -2.63 -9.75 16.78
C TYR A 25 -2.31 -11.05 16.04
N PHE A 26 -1.38 -11.83 16.57
CA PHE A 26 -0.92 -13.06 15.95
C PHE A 26 -0.95 -14.24 16.94
N LYS A 27 -1.43 -15.38 16.43
CA LYS A 27 -1.24 -16.71 16.97
C LYS A 27 -0.34 -17.52 16.02
N PRO A 28 0.19 -18.69 16.45
CA PRO A 28 1.08 -19.46 15.60
C PRO A 28 0.50 -19.78 14.20
N LYS A 29 -0.79 -20.15 14.13
CA LYS A 29 -1.45 -20.61 12.89
C LYS A 29 -2.16 -19.50 12.10
N TRP A 30 -2.42 -18.35 12.71
CA TRP A 30 -3.15 -17.26 12.06
C TRP A 30 -2.82 -15.90 12.71
N GLY A 31 -3.12 -14.86 11.99
CA GLY A 31 -2.97 -13.50 12.51
C GLY A 31 -3.91 -12.54 11.84
N VAL A 32 -4.09 -11.39 12.48
CA VAL A 32 -4.84 -10.26 11.93
C VAL A 32 -4.06 -8.98 12.17
N THR A 33 -4.06 -8.09 11.16
CA THR A 33 -3.56 -6.72 11.29
C THR A 33 -4.64 -5.78 10.79
N GLY A 34 -5.29 -5.06 11.69
CA GLY A 34 -6.15 -3.93 11.35
C GLY A 34 -5.30 -2.71 10.99
N PHE A 35 -5.78 -1.92 10.05
CA PHE A 35 -5.15 -0.66 9.68
C PHE A 35 -6.19 0.41 9.40
N ALA A 36 -5.84 1.64 9.73
CA ALA A 36 -6.58 2.84 9.35
C ALA A 36 -5.59 3.95 9.00
N GLY A 37 -5.95 4.80 8.05
CA GLY A 37 -5.09 5.89 7.63
C GLY A 37 -5.89 7.08 7.12
N TYR A 38 -5.30 8.24 7.28
CA TYR A 38 -5.77 9.51 6.76
C TYR A 38 -4.62 10.22 6.06
N ASN A 39 -4.85 10.68 4.84
CA ASN A 39 -3.90 11.52 4.12
C ASN A 39 -4.60 12.79 3.67
N ARG A 40 -3.96 13.93 3.87
CA ARG A 40 -4.32 15.22 3.31
C ARG A 40 -3.21 15.66 2.36
N GLY A 41 -3.63 16.12 1.19
CA GLY A 41 -2.70 16.46 0.13
C GLY A 41 -2.27 15.24 -0.72
N LEU A 42 -2.10 15.47 -2.00
CA LEU A 42 -1.59 14.49 -2.96
C LEU A 42 -0.61 15.19 -3.90
N LEU A 43 0.53 14.54 -4.13
CA LEU A 43 1.45 14.95 -5.19
C LEU A 43 1.06 14.21 -6.47
N MET A 44 0.53 14.93 -7.46
CA MET A 44 0.28 14.38 -8.78
C MET A 44 1.49 14.66 -9.67
N ARG A 45 2.11 13.61 -10.18
CA ARG A 45 3.12 13.72 -11.24
C ARG A 45 2.40 13.90 -12.57
N ILE A 46 2.73 14.98 -13.27
CA ILE A 46 2.18 15.28 -14.59
C ILE A 46 3.30 15.18 -15.60
N GLU A 47 3.24 14.14 -16.42
CA GLU A 47 4.19 13.90 -17.51
C GLU A 47 3.74 14.62 -18.79
N THR A 48 3.87 15.94 -18.81
CA THR A 48 3.80 16.68 -20.07
C THR A 48 4.90 17.73 -20.09
N MET A 49 5.88 17.60 -20.98
CA MET A 49 6.96 18.54 -21.25
C MET A 49 7.62 19.18 -20.02
N GLY A 50 8.35 18.38 -19.26
CA GLY A 50 9.03 18.79 -18.04
C GLY A 50 8.28 18.33 -16.78
N MET A 51 9.01 17.79 -15.81
CA MET A 51 8.46 17.29 -14.57
C MET A 51 7.80 18.42 -13.76
N MET A 52 6.52 18.64 -13.95
CA MET A 52 5.73 19.51 -13.08
C MET A 52 4.98 18.64 -12.04
N TYR A 53 5.31 18.82 -10.78
CA TYR A 53 4.51 18.27 -9.68
C TYR A 53 3.42 19.28 -9.34
N ASN A 54 2.16 18.88 -9.49
CA ASN A 54 1.03 19.67 -9.01
C ASN A 54 0.61 19.12 -7.65
N SER A 55 0.72 19.95 -6.62
CA SER A 55 0.28 19.61 -5.27
C SER A 55 -1.21 19.88 -5.12
N ARG A 56 -1.97 18.86 -4.71
CA ARG A 56 -3.41 18.93 -4.43
C ARG A 56 -3.63 18.86 -2.92
N SER A 57 -3.39 19.98 -2.22
CA SER A 57 -3.58 20.10 -0.77
C SER A 57 -5.05 20.00 -0.32
N ASP A 58 -5.98 20.14 -1.25
CA ASP A 58 -7.43 20.02 -1.06
C ASP A 58 -7.93 18.57 -0.99
N MET A 59 -7.17 17.61 -1.50
CA MET A 59 -7.56 16.21 -1.50
C MET A 59 -7.41 15.57 -0.12
N ARG A 60 -8.39 14.77 0.25
CA ARG A 60 -8.39 13.95 1.48
C ARG A 60 -8.63 12.50 1.13
N SER A 61 -7.84 11.61 1.70
CA SER A 61 -8.00 10.17 1.54
C SER A 61 -8.08 9.50 2.90
N TYR A 62 -9.08 8.65 3.06
CA TYR A 62 -9.28 7.80 4.23
C TYR A 62 -9.18 6.36 3.77
N ASN A 63 -8.48 5.55 4.51
CA ASN A 63 -8.37 4.12 4.24
C ASN A 63 -8.49 3.33 5.54
N ALA A 64 -9.19 2.21 5.50
CA ALA A 64 -9.32 1.28 6.60
C ALA A 64 -9.44 -0.14 6.08
N GLY A 65 -9.00 -1.11 6.86
CA GLY A 65 -9.10 -2.51 6.47
C GLY A 65 -8.43 -3.45 7.47
N ALA A 66 -8.37 -4.71 7.08
CA ALA A 66 -7.68 -5.72 7.86
C ALA A 66 -6.96 -6.72 6.96
N HIS A 67 -5.80 -7.17 7.38
CA HIS A 67 -5.08 -8.29 6.78
C HIS A 67 -5.29 -9.52 7.65
N PHE A 68 -5.89 -10.55 7.11
CA PHE A 68 -6.01 -11.86 7.74
C PHE A 68 -4.96 -12.79 7.16
N TYR A 69 -4.22 -13.49 8.05
CA TYR A 69 -3.16 -14.39 7.65
C TYR A 69 -3.46 -15.81 8.11
N ARG A 70 -3.30 -16.79 7.23
CA ARG A 70 -3.27 -18.21 7.56
C ARG A 70 -1.87 -18.75 7.31
N ILE A 71 -1.24 -19.33 8.36
CA ILE A 71 0.13 -19.81 8.37
C ILE A 71 0.09 -21.34 8.41
N PHE A 72 0.68 -22.02 7.45
CA PHE A 72 0.53 -23.48 7.30
C PHE A 72 1.58 -24.26 8.08
N ASN A 73 2.84 -23.81 8.14
CA ASN A 73 3.93 -24.48 8.84
C ASN A 73 4.21 -23.86 10.22
N ALA A 74 3.18 -23.61 10.99
CA ALA A 74 3.28 -22.89 12.27
C ALA A 74 4.03 -23.65 13.39
N SER A 75 4.26 -24.95 13.23
CA SER A 75 5.06 -25.74 14.17
C SER A 75 6.57 -25.48 14.10
N LYS A 76 7.05 -25.02 12.94
CA LYS A 76 8.48 -24.76 12.69
C LYS A 76 8.78 -23.29 12.38
N PHE A 77 7.83 -22.57 11.82
CA PHE A 77 7.98 -21.18 11.36
C PHE A 77 7.18 -20.23 12.23
N SER A 78 7.84 -19.20 12.75
CA SER A 78 7.19 -18.10 13.47
C SER A 78 7.08 -16.86 12.58
N PHE A 79 5.86 -16.56 12.15
CA PHE A 79 5.59 -15.33 11.39
C PHE A 79 5.83 -14.07 12.22
N ILE A 80 5.60 -14.15 13.54
CA ILE A 80 5.86 -13.06 14.48
C ILE A 80 7.35 -12.75 14.53
N ALA A 81 8.19 -13.78 14.61
CA ALA A 81 9.64 -13.60 14.62
C ALA A 81 10.17 -13.01 13.31
N ALA A 82 9.61 -13.43 12.18
CA ALA A 82 10.01 -12.95 10.86
C ALA A 82 9.50 -11.55 10.53
N ASN A 83 8.34 -11.14 11.10
CA ASN A 83 7.65 -9.92 10.70
C ASN A 83 7.77 -8.77 11.70
N SER A 84 7.76 -9.05 13.01
CA SER A 84 7.74 -8.03 14.07
C SER A 84 8.81 -8.20 15.14
N GLN A 85 9.64 -9.24 15.06
CA GLN A 85 10.75 -9.57 15.97
C GLN A 85 10.35 -9.72 17.46
N GLN A 86 9.05 -9.80 17.75
CA GLN A 86 8.53 -9.98 19.12
C GLN A 86 8.74 -11.40 19.68
N MET A 87 9.21 -12.32 18.84
CA MET A 87 9.56 -13.68 19.22
C MET A 87 10.91 -14.05 18.62
N LEU A 88 11.64 -14.91 19.30
CA LEU A 88 12.93 -15.44 18.82
C LEU A 88 12.70 -16.76 18.07
N GLN A 89 13.20 -16.86 16.86
CA GLN A 89 13.27 -18.10 16.10
C GLN A 89 14.74 -18.55 16.02
N LEU A 90 15.03 -19.72 16.59
CA LEU A 90 16.41 -20.25 16.69
C LEU A 90 16.79 -21.14 15.49
N LYS A 91 15.82 -21.68 14.78
CA LYS A 91 16.04 -22.57 13.64
C LYS A 91 15.44 -21.96 12.37
N ARG A 92 16.18 -22.11 11.27
CA ARG A 92 15.66 -21.72 9.95
C ARG A 92 14.39 -22.49 9.59
N ALA A 93 13.39 -21.82 9.12
CA ALA A 93 12.18 -22.44 8.63
C ALA A 93 11.42 -21.46 7.72
N GLY A 94 10.51 -21.99 6.92
CA GLY A 94 9.60 -21.22 6.09
C GLY A 94 8.18 -21.77 6.13
N SER A 95 7.25 -20.98 5.62
CA SER A 95 5.84 -21.36 5.56
C SER A 95 5.17 -20.75 4.35
N PHE A 96 4.26 -21.52 3.74
CA PHE A 96 3.20 -20.94 2.94
C PHE A 96 2.26 -20.15 3.84
N ILE A 97 1.79 -19.01 3.31
CA ILE A 97 0.89 -18.09 4.00
C ILE A 97 -0.16 -17.64 3.00
N VAL A 98 -1.42 -17.65 3.41
CA VAL A 98 -2.50 -17.02 2.65
C VAL A 98 -2.91 -15.75 3.37
N LYS A 99 -2.89 -14.64 2.65
CA LYS A 99 -3.34 -13.33 3.14
C LYS A 99 -4.63 -12.93 2.44
N VAL A 100 -5.67 -12.61 3.22
CA VAL A 100 -6.93 -12.02 2.74
C VAL A 100 -7.01 -10.60 3.29
N THR A 101 -7.38 -9.65 2.42
CA THR A 101 -7.42 -8.24 2.79
C THR A 101 -8.71 -7.59 2.32
N PRO A 102 -9.76 -7.54 3.13
CA PRO A 102 -10.84 -6.57 2.95
C PRO A 102 -10.34 -5.17 3.30
N SER A 103 -10.68 -4.20 2.46
CA SER A 103 -10.32 -2.80 2.72
C SER A 103 -11.32 -1.83 2.09
N PHE A 104 -11.43 -0.67 2.70
CA PHE A 104 -12.22 0.45 2.25
C PHE A 104 -11.33 1.67 2.06
N ARG A 105 -11.53 2.40 0.96
CA ARG A 105 -10.88 3.68 0.71
C ARG A 105 -11.89 4.71 0.27
N LEU A 106 -11.78 5.91 0.82
CA LEU A 106 -12.59 7.06 0.47
C LEU A 106 -11.67 8.21 0.10
N ILE A 107 -11.79 8.72 -1.12
CA ILE A 107 -11.08 9.90 -1.60
C ILE A 107 -12.12 11.00 -1.81
N LYS A 108 -11.87 12.18 -1.25
CA LYS A 108 -12.71 13.37 -1.38
C LYS A 108 -11.89 14.58 -1.78
N THR A 109 -12.50 15.42 -2.62
CA THR A 109 -11.95 16.72 -2.99
C THR A 109 -13.10 17.73 -3.17
N PRO A 110 -12.95 19.01 -2.82
CA PRO A 110 -13.94 20.04 -3.11
C PRO A 110 -14.14 20.25 -4.61
N GLU A 111 -13.06 20.16 -5.37
CA GLU A 111 -13.06 20.26 -6.82
C GLU A 111 -13.00 18.87 -7.48
N SER A 112 -12.88 18.84 -8.79
CA SER A 112 -12.69 17.57 -9.49
C SER A 112 -11.37 16.88 -9.11
N ILE A 113 -11.38 15.55 -8.99
CA ILE A 113 -10.17 14.74 -8.76
C ILE A 113 -9.18 14.92 -9.90
N ILE A 114 -9.68 15.01 -11.13
CA ILE A 114 -8.90 15.29 -12.32
C ILE A 114 -9.04 16.78 -12.66
N PRO A 115 -7.95 17.56 -12.71
CA PRO A 115 -8.01 18.97 -13.11
C PRO A 115 -8.63 19.13 -14.50
N VAL A 116 -9.57 20.06 -14.66
CA VAL A 116 -10.31 20.31 -15.91
C VAL A 116 -9.37 20.60 -17.09
N GLU A 117 -8.27 21.29 -16.84
CA GLU A 117 -7.25 21.64 -17.85
C GLU A 117 -6.61 20.41 -18.51
N LYS A 118 -6.66 19.25 -17.85
CA LYS A 118 -6.03 18.00 -18.30
C LYS A 118 -6.99 16.93 -18.77
N SER A 119 -8.29 17.14 -18.59
CA SER A 119 -9.34 16.21 -18.99
C SER A 119 -9.37 15.97 -20.50
N LYS A 120 -8.95 16.94 -21.28
CA LYS A 120 -8.99 16.90 -22.76
C LYS A 120 -7.99 15.92 -23.38
N TYR A 121 -6.91 15.54 -22.68
CA TYR A 121 -5.80 14.84 -23.33
C TYR A 121 -5.65 13.36 -22.96
N HIS A 122 -6.15 12.91 -21.80
CA HIS A 122 -5.77 11.59 -21.28
C HIS A 122 -6.88 10.74 -20.68
N PHE A 123 -8.10 11.27 -20.53
CA PHE A 123 -9.18 10.53 -19.89
C PHE A 123 -10.42 10.47 -20.78
N ARG A 124 -10.77 9.27 -21.21
CA ARG A 124 -12.09 9.01 -21.82
C ARG A 124 -13.15 9.05 -20.73
N GLY A 125 -14.14 9.91 -20.90
CA GLY A 125 -15.36 9.90 -20.11
C GLY A 125 -15.41 10.85 -18.92
N ASP A 126 -16.49 10.79 -18.19
CA ASP A 126 -16.98 11.72 -17.16
C ASP A 126 -16.16 11.83 -15.86
N MET A 127 -14.94 11.28 -15.78
CA MET A 127 -14.11 11.36 -14.58
C MET A 127 -13.71 12.80 -14.19
N THR A 128 -13.86 13.74 -15.11
CA THR A 128 -13.50 15.15 -14.92
C THR A 128 -14.36 15.88 -13.90
N ALA A 129 -15.57 15.37 -13.62
CA ALA A 129 -16.50 15.96 -12.65
C ALA A 129 -16.56 15.17 -11.33
N THR A 130 -15.71 14.15 -11.16
CA THR A 130 -15.73 13.28 -9.99
C THR A 130 -15.12 13.98 -8.77
N LYS A 131 -15.91 14.13 -7.70
CA LYS A 131 -15.50 14.76 -6.44
C LYS A 131 -15.23 13.75 -5.32
N GLN A 132 -15.80 12.56 -5.44
CA GLN A 132 -15.63 11.52 -4.43
C GLN A 132 -15.51 10.15 -5.08
N ILE A 133 -14.56 9.36 -4.61
CA ILE A 133 -14.38 7.94 -4.94
C ILE A 133 -14.47 7.14 -3.65
N GLN A 134 -15.35 6.16 -3.63
CA GLN A 134 -15.37 5.12 -2.61
C GLN A 134 -14.93 3.81 -3.26
N LEU A 135 -14.06 3.09 -2.59
CA LEU A 135 -13.52 1.83 -3.08
C LEU A 135 -13.61 0.79 -1.97
N LEU A 136 -14.35 -0.27 -2.21
CA LEU A 136 -14.39 -1.47 -1.38
C LEU A 136 -13.60 -2.56 -2.08
N SER A 137 -12.56 -3.06 -1.44
CA SER A 137 -11.63 -4.04 -2.04
C SER A 137 -11.57 -5.31 -1.22
N LEU A 138 -11.53 -6.45 -1.91
CA LEU A 138 -11.21 -7.74 -1.32
C LEU A 138 -10.06 -8.36 -2.12
N GLN A 139 -8.94 -8.62 -1.46
CA GLN A 139 -7.75 -9.20 -2.09
C GLN A 139 -7.39 -10.54 -1.45
N LEU A 140 -7.00 -11.51 -2.27
CA LEU A 140 -6.45 -12.79 -1.86
C LEU A 140 -5.02 -12.89 -2.40
N LYS A 141 -4.04 -12.97 -1.50
CA LYS A 141 -2.61 -13.03 -1.84
C LYS A 141 -1.97 -14.24 -1.14
N PRO A 142 -1.89 -15.41 -1.78
CA PRO A 142 -0.99 -16.47 -1.34
C PRO A 142 0.46 -16.02 -1.43
N GLY A 143 1.30 -16.60 -0.58
CA GLY A 143 2.70 -16.24 -0.54
C GLY A 143 3.55 -17.23 0.25
N TYR A 144 4.84 -16.95 0.31
CA TYR A 144 5.80 -17.71 1.05
C TYR A 144 6.69 -16.76 1.86
N ALA A 145 6.95 -17.12 3.11
CA ALA A 145 7.90 -16.45 3.97
C ALA A 145 8.92 -17.44 4.51
N TYR A 146 10.16 -17.01 4.58
CA TYR A 146 11.26 -17.81 5.11
C TYR A 146 12.02 -16.99 6.14
N ASN A 147 12.42 -17.63 7.24
CA ASN A 147 13.31 -17.04 8.23
C ASN A 147 14.62 -17.83 8.25
N TYR A 148 15.66 -17.22 7.72
CA TYR A 148 16.99 -17.74 7.75
C TYR A 148 17.71 -17.22 9.00
N VAL A 149 18.04 -18.12 9.91
CA VAL A 149 18.81 -17.83 11.13
C VAL A 149 20.23 -18.30 10.90
N PHE A 150 21.20 -17.41 11.09
CA PHE A 150 22.63 -17.76 10.95
C PHE A 150 23.06 -18.65 12.12
N LYS A 151 23.88 -19.64 11.80
CA LYS A 151 24.32 -20.65 12.77
C LYS A 151 25.05 -19.97 13.96
N ASN A 152 24.68 -20.36 15.18
CA ASN A 152 25.27 -19.87 16.43
C ASN A 152 25.26 -18.33 16.57
N SER A 153 24.26 -17.67 16.00
CA SER A 153 24.13 -16.23 16.11
C SER A 153 22.67 -15.79 16.27
N TYR A 154 22.49 -14.57 16.67
CA TYR A 154 21.18 -13.91 16.71
C TYR A 154 20.89 -13.12 15.42
N PHE A 155 21.74 -13.22 14.41
CA PHE A 155 21.49 -12.60 13.11
C PHE A 155 20.51 -13.43 12.29
N PHE A 156 19.64 -12.76 11.57
CA PHE A 156 18.64 -13.39 10.72
C PHE A 156 18.39 -12.59 9.44
N ALA A 157 17.80 -13.27 8.46
CA ALA A 157 17.23 -12.68 7.25
C ALA A 157 15.87 -13.33 6.97
N ALA A 158 14.83 -12.54 6.80
CA ALA A 158 13.46 -12.99 6.63
C ALA A 158 12.80 -12.40 5.37
N PRO A 159 13.09 -12.98 4.19
CA PRO A 159 12.37 -12.64 2.97
C PRO A 159 10.95 -13.21 2.99
N SER A 160 10.02 -12.47 2.37
CA SER A 160 8.67 -12.94 2.08
C SER A 160 8.17 -12.36 0.78
N VAL A 161 7.40 -13.17 0.04
CA VAL A 161 6.77 -12.78 -1.21
C VAL A 161 5.31 -13.21 -1.20
N PHE A 162 4.44 -12.30 -1.65
CA PHE A 162 3.02 -12.54 -1.81
C PHE A 162 2.62 -12.03 -3.19
N ALA A 163 1.80 -12.79 -3.90
CA ALA A 163 1.22 -12.35 -5.16
C ALA A 163 -0.23 -12.85 -5.22
N GLY A 164 -1.09 -12.09 -5.86
CA GLY A 164 -2.48 -12.49 -5.95
C GLY A 164 -3.36 -11.48 -6.65
N ALA A 165 -4.66 -11.74 -6.57
CA ALA A 165 -5.68 -10.94 -7.22
C ALA A 165 -6.78 -10.56 -6.22
N GLY A 166 -7.63 -9.65 -6.64
CA GLY A 166 -8.77 -9.21 -5.88
C GLY A 166 -9.81 -8.54 -6.77
N ALA A 167 -10.90 -8.15 -6.15
CA ALA A 167 -11.96 -7.39 -6.76
C ALA A 167 -12.16 -6.08 -6.01
N ASP A 168 -12.39 -5.03 -6.76
CA ASP A 168 -12.70 -3.69 -6.28
C ASP A 168 -14.10 -3.31 -6.73
N TYR A 169 -14.97 -2.97 -5.78
CA TYR A 169 -16.22 -2.30 -6.06
C TYR A 169 -16.05 -0.81 -5.83
N HIS A 170 -16.32 -0.01 -6.83
CA HIS A 170 -16.15 1.44 -6.74
C HIS A 170 -17.47 2.18 -6.92
N LEU A 171 -17.60 3.28 -6.17
CA LEU A 171 -18.65 4.27 -6.30
C LEU A 171 -18.01 5.61 -6.61
N LEU A 172 -18.37 6.18 -7.75
CA LEU A 172 -17.93 7.49 -8.21
C LEU A 172 -19.08 8.47 -8.05
N GLN A 173 -18.87 9.52 -7.28
CA GLN A 173 -19.84 10.61 -7.16
C GLN A 173 -19.41 11.77 -8.03
N GLN A 174 -20.18 12.01 -9.08
CA GLN A 174 -20.07 13.12 -10.01
C GLN A 174 -21.17 14.15 -9.71
N ALA A 175 -21.07 15.35 -10.27
CA ALA A 175 -22.07 16.41 -10.10
C ALA A 175 -23.49 15.91 -10.42
N GLY A 176 -24.22 15.44 -9.40
CA GLY A 176 -25.60 14.96 -9.51
C GLY A 176 -25.82 13.53 -10.01
N LYS A 177 -24.75 12.79 -10.37
CA LYS A 177 -24.83 11.38 -10.81
C LYS A 177 -23.91 10.50 -9.97
N GLN A 178 -24.36 9.28 -9.70
CA GLN A 178 -23.57 8.24 -9.06
C GLN A 178 -23.33 7.12 -10.08
N GLN A 179 -22.07 6.77 -10.27
CA GLN A 179 -21.68 5.63 -11.09
C GLN A 179 -21.02 4.59 -10.19
N ASN A 180 -21.27 3.33 -10.47
CA ASN A 180 -20.66 2.22 -9.78
C ASN A 180 -20.08 1.22 -10.77
N GLY A 181 -19.19 0.38 -10.30
CA GLY A 181 -18.62 -0.66 -11.13
C GLY A 181 -17.71 -1.60 -10.35
N PHE A 182 -17.34 -2.69 -11.01
CA PHE A 182 -16.40 -3.68 -10.51
C PHE A 182 -15.14 -3.66 -11.34
N ASN A 183 -13.99 -3.80 -10.66
CA ASN A 183 -12.70 -3.97 -11.30
C ASN A 183 -11.99 -5.17 -10.71
N LEU A 184 -11.16 -5.82 -11.51
CA LEU A 184 -10.19 -6.76 -11.01
C LEU A 184 -8.89 -6.02 -10.69
N ASN A 185 -8.24 -6.40 -9.61
CA ASN A 185 -6.90 -5.96 -9.30
C ASN A 185 -5.96 -7.16 -9.17
N ILE A 186 -4.71 -6.95 -9.54
CA ILE A 186 -3.62 -7.87 -9.30
C ILE A 186 -2.53 -7.14 -8.55
N GLY A 187 -1.79 -7.85 -7.72
CA GLY A 187 -0.70 -7.21 -7.00
C GLY A 187 0.26 -8.20 -6.40
N TYR A 188 1.46 -7.69 -6.12
CA TYR A 188 2.48 -8.43 -5.41
C TYR A 188 3.05 -7.58 -4.27
N ARG A 189 3.58 -8.27 -3.28
CA ARG A 189 4.31 -7.67 -2.17
C ARG A 189 5.56 -8.48 -1.94
N PHE A 190 6.68 -7.80 -1.90
CA PHE A 190 7.94 -8.34 -1.44
C PHE A 190 8.38 -7.59 -0.18
N LYS A 191 8.79 -8.34 0.84
CA LYS A 191 9.36 -7.80 2.05
C LYS A 191 10.62 -8.60 2.39
N ALA A 192 11.69 -7.93 2.70
CA ALA A 192 12.90 -8.53 3.24
C ALA A 192 13.28 -7.80 4.52
N THR A 193 13.41 -8.54 5.61
CA THR A 193 13.86 -8.03 6.89
C THR A 193 15.16 -8.73 7.24
N ALA A 194 16.18 -8.00 7.64
CA ALA A 194 17.43 -8.57 8.13
C ALA A 194 17.86 -7.82 9.39
N GLY A 195 18.53 -8.53 10.29
CA GLY A 195 19.00 -7.88 11.51
C GLY A 195 19.49 -8.83 12.59
N TYR A 196 19.55 -8.28 13.77
CA TYR A 196 19.91 -8.96 15.01
C TYR A 196 18.68 -9.04 15.92
N ASN A 197 18.38 -10.22 16.46
CA ASN A 197 17.27 -10.43 17.37
C ASN A 197 17.67 -11.37 18.52
N SER A 198 17.93 -10.80 19.69
CA SER A 198 18.29 -11.52 20.91
C SER A 198 17.19 -11.38 21.98
N VAL A 199 17.36 -12.03 23.10
CA VAL A 199 16.44 -11.95 24.23
C VAL A 199 16.28 -10.53 24.80
N LYS A 200 17.34 -9.70 24.69
CA LYS A 200 17.38 -8.36 25.31
C LYS A 200 17.26 -7.23 24.30
N TYR A 201 17.79 -7.42 23.10
CA TYR A 201 17.90 -6.36 22.11
C TYR A 201 17.56 -6.88 20.71
N PHE A 202 16.96 -6.04 19.89
CA PHE A 202 16.81 -6.28 18.47
C PHE A 202 17.15 -5.01 17.68
N ALA A 203 17.68 -5.21 16.49
CA ALA A 203 17.89 -4.15 15.50
C ALA A 203 17.66 -4.74 14.12
N THR A 204 16.87 -4.07 13.27
CA THR A 204 16.49 -4.59 11.97
C THR A 204 16.51 -3.52 10.90
N VAL A 205 16.82 -3.95 9.68
CA VAL A 205 16.61 -3.19 8.45
C VAL A 205 15.53 -3.90 7.65
N GLU A 206 14.58 -3.14 7.14
CA GLU A 206 13.46 -3.66 6.36
C GLU A 206 13.42 -3.01 4.99
N PHE A 207 13.29 -3.84 3.97
CA PHE A 207 12.95 -3.43 2.61
C PHE A 207 11.55 -3.94 2.29
N LEU A 208 10.69 -3.05 1.82
CA LEU A 208 9.32 -3.35 1.46
C LEU A 208 8.97 -2.74 0.10
N THR A 209 8.42 -3.57 -0.78
CA THR A 209 7.69 -3.10 -1.96
C THR A 209 6.32 -3.74 -2.01
N ASP A 210 5.29 -2.93 -2.25
CA ASP A 210 3.90 -3.38 -2.43
C ASP A 210 3.35 -2.70 -3.68
N HIS A 211 2.98 -3.51 -4.65
CA HIS A 211 2.44 -3.04 -5.92
C HIS A 211 1.05 -3.65 -6.13
N THR A 212 0.09 -2.80 -6.46
CA THR A 212 -1.26 -3.23 -6.84
C THR A 212 -1.68 -2.45 -8.07
N ARG A 213 -2.08 -3.17 -9.11
CA ARG A 213 -2.62 -2.61 -10.34
C ARG A 213 -4.08 -2.96 -10.43
N SER A 214 -4.93 -1.95 -10.50
CA SER A 214 -6.38 -2.10 -10.74
C SER A 214 -6.67 -1.79 -12.20
N TYR A 215 -7.43 -2.66 -12.84
CA TYR A 215 -7.88 -2.49 -14.21
C TYR A 215 -9.28 -1.91 -14.17
N LEU A 216 -9.43 -0.64 -14.50
CA LEU A 216 -10.72 -0.01 -14.67
C LEU A 216 -11.32 -0.51 -16.00
N TYR A 217 -12.21 -1.50 -15.93
CA TYR A 217 -13.08 -1.81 -17.04
C TYR A 217 -14.22 -0.79 -17.04
N GLN A 218 -14.23 0.09 -18.02
CA GLN A 218 -15.46 0.79 -18.37
C GLN A 218 -16.36 -0.23 -19.08
N SER A 219 -17.47 -0.61 -18.47
CA SER A 219 -18.59 -1.19 -19.22
C SER A 219 -19.03 -0.14 -20.24
N ILE A 220 -18.93 -0.51 -21.49
CA ILE A 220 -19.43 0.24 -22.66
C ILE A 220 -20.94 0.33 -22.54
#